data_b2d6317ba7de93bbea6c93e3dff0c3c1
#
_entry.id   b2d6317ba7de93bbea6c93e3dff0c3c1
#
_cell.length_a   1.000
_cell.length_b   1.000
_cell.length_c   1.000
_cell.angle_alpha   90.00
_cell.angle_beta   90.00
_cell.angle_gamma   90.00
#
_symmetry.space_group_name_H-M   'P 1'
#
loop_
_entity.id
_entity.type
_entity.pdbx_description
1 polymer ?
#
loop_
_entity_poly.entity_id
_entity_poly.type
_entity_poly.pdbx_seq_one_letter_code
_entity_poly.pdbx_strand_id
1 'polypeptide(L)'
;MKINQNTRIIGDKVILVPYQYHHVLKYHDWMSSIEIRQLTSSEPLSLEDEYKMQASWQQDEDKLTFIILGKSLYENFSASEDKKEREVFSMIGDVNCFLIEEDD
;
A
#
# COMPACT_ATOMS: atom_id res chain seq x y z
N MET A 1 3.91 10.56 2.69
CA MET A 1 2.51 10.19 2.98
C MET A 1 1.89 10.88 4.19
N LYS A 2 2.39 12.06 4.57
CA LYS A 2 1.80 12.74 5.74
C LYS A 2 0.36 13.18 5.52
N ILE A 3 0.00 13.54 4.29
CA ILE A 3 -1.34 14.02 3.96
C ILE A 3 -2.39 12.94 4.16
N ASN A 4 -2.08 11.70 3.81
CA ASN A 4 -3.05 10.59 3.85
C ASN A 4 -2.84 9.60 5.00
N GLN A 5 -1.95 9.87 5.95
CA GLN A 5 -1.59 8.89 6.97
C GLN A 5 -2.77 8.45 7.85
N ASN A 6 -3.82 9.26 7.94
CA ASN A 6 -5.03 8.97 8.70
C ASN A 6 -6.28 8.93 7.80
N THR A 7 -6.09 8.76 6.48
CA THR A 7 -7.17 8.82 5.50
C THR A 7 -7.50 7.44 4.96
N ARG A 8 -8.75 7.06 5.04
CA ARG A 8 -9.29 5.83 4.48
C ARG A 8 -10.42 6.19 3.53
N ILE A 9 -10.41 5.61 2.33
CA ILE A 9 -11.43 5.87 1.31
C ILE A 9 -12.19 4.59 1.04
N ILE A 10 -13.51 4.61 1.26
CA ILE A 10 -14.37 3.45 1.07
C ILE A 10 -15.17 3.62 -0.20
N GLY A 11 -14.92 2.75 -1.18
CA GLY A 11 -15.68 2.69 -2.42
C GLY A 11 -16.65 1.52 -2.44
N ASP A 12 -17.29 1.27 -3.60
CA ASP A 12 -18.24 0.18 -3.75
C ASP A 12 -17.58 -1.20 -3.70
N LYS A 13 -16.40 -1.33 -4.30
CA LYS A 13 -15.72 -2.62 -4.46
C LYS A 13 -14.36 -2.66 -3.80
N VAL A 14 -13.78 -1.50 -3.47
CA VAL A 14 -12.44 -1.38 -2.92
C VAL A 14 -12.42 -0.42 -1.75
N ILE A 15 -11.44 -0.61 -0.89
CA ILE A 15 -11.13 0.29 0.21
C ILE A 15 -9.67 0.71 0.03
N LEU A 16 -9.40 2.01 0.07
CA LEU A 16 -8.03 2.53 0.05
C LEU A 16 -7.59 2.87 1.45
N VAL A 17 -6.46 2.33 1.86
CA VAL A 17 -5.86 2.61 3.17
C VAL A 17 -4.44 3.10 2.99
N PRO A 18 -3.90 3.92 3.91
CA PRO A 18 -2.51 4.36 3.79
C PRO A 18 -1.56 3.18 3.90
N TYR A 19 -0.47 3.23 3.14
CA TYR A 19 0.56 2.20 3.18
C TYR A 19 1.29 2.26 4.52
N GLN A 20 1.25 1.17 5.28
CA GLN A 20 1.80 1.07 6.61
C GLN A 20 2.74 -0.12 6.75
N TYR A 21 3.45 -0.17 7.87
CA TYR A 21 4.44 -1.21 8.15
C TYR A 21 3.89 -2.62 7.97
N HIS A 22 2.66 -2.89 8.40
CA HIS A 22 2.08 -4.23 8.33
C HIS A 22 1.76 -4.69 6.91
N HIS A 23 1.77 -3.81 5.93
CA HIS A 23 1.56 -4.15 4.52
C HIS A 23 2.83 -4.59 3.80
N VAL A 24 4.01 -4.27 4.36
CA VAL A 24 5.29 -4.36 3.64
C VAL A 24 5.62 -5.78 3.20
N LEU A 25 5.39 -6.78 4.05
CA LEU A 25 5.76 -8.17 3.73
C LEU A 25 5.04 -8.67 2.49
N LYS A 26 3.72 -8.44 2.40
CA LYS A 26 2.95 -8.85 1.23
C LYS A 26 3.30 -8.02 -0.01
N TYR A 27 3.51 -6.72 0.16
CA TYR A 27 3.96 -5.85 -0.92
C TYR A 27 5.30 -6.33 -1.48
N HIS A 28 6.24 -6.69 -0.60
CA HIS A 28 7.54 -7.23 -1.00
C HIS A 28 7.38 -8.53 -1.79
N ASP A 29 6.46 -9.41 -1.38
CA ASP A 29 6.14 -10.63 -2.10
C ASP A 29 5.69 -10.32 -3.53
N TRP A 30 4.83 -9.34 -3.73
CA TRP A 30 4.42 -8.93 -5.07
C TRP A 30 5.60 -8.44 -5.91
N MET A 31 6.45 -7.63 -5.32
CA MET A 31 7.61 -7.05 -6.01
C MET A 31 8.71 -8.06 -6.26
N SER A 32 8.64 -9.23 -5.63
CA SER A 32 9.56 -10.34 -5.90
C SER A 32 9.18 -11.09 -7.18
N SER A 33 7.98 -10.89 -7.69
CA SER A 33 7.56 -11.46 -8.98
C SER A 33 8.30 -10.78 -10.12
N ILE A 34 8.94 -11.57 -10.98
CA ILE A 34 9.63 -11.05 -12.15
C ILE A 34 8.67 -10.31 -13.09
N GLU A 35 7.45 -10.84 -13.24
CA GLU A 35 6.42 -10.23 -14.06
C GLU A 35 6.01 -8.84 -13.55
N ILE A 36 5.76 -8.70 -12.28
CA ILE A 36 5.39 -7.41 -11.69
C ILE A 36 6.54 -6.41 -11.82
N ARG A 37 7.78 -6.84 -11.59
CA ARG A 37 8.94 -5.97 -11.74
C ARG A 37 9.13 -5.49 -13.17
N GLN A 38 8.89 -6.35 -14.15
CA GLN A 38 8.95 -5.97 -15.57
C GLN A 38 7.88 -4.95 -15.92
N LEU A 39 6.65 -5.14 -15.44
CA LEU A 39 5.53 -4.24 -15.72
C LEU A 39 5.72 -2.87 -15.08
N THR A 40 6.34 -2.81 -13.91
CA THR A 40 6.54 -1.55 -13.17
C THR A 40 7.91 -0.93 -13.37
N SER A 41 8.78 -1.56 -14.12
CA SER A 41 10.19 -1.17 -14.31
C SER A 41 10.94 -1.05 -12.98
N SER A 42 10.57 -1.86 -12.00
CA SER A 42 11.16 -1.82 -10.67
C SER A 42 12.31 -2.81 -10.53
N GLU A 43 13.32 -2.42 -9.75
CA GLU A 43 14.42 -3.31 -9.39
C GLU A 43 14.09 -4.02 -8.07
N PRO A 44 14.58 -5.27 -7.87
CA PRO A 44 14.33 -5.98 -6.65
C PRO A 44 15.01 -5.31 -5.45
N LEU A 45 14.26 -5.17 -4.35
CA LEU A 45 14.77 -4.69 -3.08
C LEU A 45 14.78 -5.83 -2.08
N SER A 46 15.71 -5.79 -1.12
CA SER A 46 15.66 -6.69 0.03
C SER A 46 14.44 -6.32 0.89
N LEU A 47 13.99 -7.25 1.72
CA LEU A 47 12.89 -6.97 2.66
C LEU A 47 13.23 -5.81 3.60
N GLU A 48 14.48 -5.76 4.07
CA GLU A 48 14.96 -4.67 4.91
C GLU A 48 14.84 -3.32 4.20
N ASP A 49 15.23 -3.25 2.94
CA ASP A 49 15.14 -2.03 2.13
C ASP A 49 13.68 -1.63 1.85
N GLU A 50 12.79 -2.60 1.69
CA GLU A 50 11.34 -2.33 1.55
C GLU A 50 10.79 -1.67 2.82
N TYR A 51 11.16 -2.15 4.00
CA TYR A 51 10.75 -1.53 5.26
C TYR A 51 11.30 -0.12 5.39
N LYS A 52 12.55 0.10 5.01
CA LYS A 52 13.16 1.43 5.03
C LYS A 52 12.46 2.39 4.08
N MET A 53 12.12 1.90 2.90
CA MET A 53 11.40 2.68 1.90
C MET A 53 10.01 3.08 2.40
N GLN A 54 9.27 2.14 3.00
CA GLN A 54 7.97 2.43 3.57
C GLN A 54 8.07 3.51 4.66
N ALA A 55 9.05 3.41 5.55
CA ALA A 55 9.26 4.40 6.60
C ALA A 55 9.61 5.77 6.02
N SER A 56 10.42 5.81 4.96
CA SER A 56 10.75 7.04 4.25
C SER A 56 9.50 7.68 3.61
N TRP A 57 8.69 6.88 2.95
CA TRP A 57 7.46 7.36 2.30
C TRP A 57 6.47 7.92 3.32
N GLN A 58 6.43 7.37 4.52
CA GLN A 58 5.57 7.87 5.60
C GLN A 58 5.90 9.31 5.99
N GLN A 59 7.14 9.73 5.81
CA GLN A 59 7.61 11.08 6.11
C GLN A 59 7.55 12.03 4.91
N ASP A 60 7.25 11.52 3.73
CA ASP A 60 7.21 12.31 2.50
C ASP A 60 5.94 13.17 2.47
N GLU A 61 6.10 14.47 2.24
CA GLU A 61 4.99 15.41 2.20
C GLU A 61 4.33 15.49 0.81
N ASP A 62 5.04 15.06 -0.23
CA ASP A 62 4.60 15.20 -1.62
C ASP A 62 4.08 13.88 -2.21
N LYS A 63 4.11 12.82 -1.46
CA LYS A 63 3.74 11.49 -1.93
C LYS A 63 2.55 10.94 -1.15
N LEU A 64 1.58 10.42 -1.90
CA LEU A 64 0.41 9.73 -1.37
C LEU A 64 0.43 8.29 -1.86
N THR A 65 0.58 7.34 -0.95
CA THR A 65 0.52 5.92 -1.29
C THR A 65 -0.63 5.27 -0.56
N PHE A 66 -1.51 4.62 -1.31
CA PHE A 66 -2.60 3.83 -0.75
C PHE A 66 -2.43 2.37 -1.13
N ILE A 67 -2.75 1.50 -0.19
CA ILE A 67 -2.94 0.08 -0.44
C ILE A 67 -4.41 -0.12 -0.79
N ILE A 68 -4.68 -0.88 -1.83
CA ILE A 68 -6.03 -1.18 -2.29
C ILE A 68 -6.45 -2.51 -1.68
N LEU A 69 -7.56 -2.49 -0.95
CA LEU A 69 -8.16 -3.69 -0.36
C LEU A 69 -9.39 -4.07 -1.17
N GLY A 70 -9.58 -5.37 -1.40
CA GLY A 70 -10.84 -5.89 -1.93
C GLY A 70 -11.91 -5.80 -0.84
N LYS A 71 -12.94 -4.98 -1.03
CA LYS A 71 -13.97 -4.74 -0.01
C LYS A 71 -14.67 -6.02 0.41
N SER A 72 -15.03 -6.88 -0.55
CA SER A 72 -15.66 -8.17 -0.27
C SER A 72 -14.73 -9.07 0.56
N LEU A 73 -13.45 -9.12 0.23
CA LEU A 73 -12.46 -9.89 0.98
C LEU A 73 -12.33 -9.37 2.40
N TYR A 74 -12.29 -8.06 2.56
CA TYR A 74 -12.17 -7.41 3.87
C TYR A 74 -13.38 -7.68 4.76
N GLU A 75 -14.58 -7.56 4.19
CA GLU A 75 -15.83 -7.75 4.95
C GLU A 75 -16.08 -9.21 5.32
N ASN A 76 -15.61 -10.16 4.50
CA ASN A 76 -15.84 -11.59 4.72
C ASN A 76 -14.71 -12.28 5.50
N PHE A 77 -13.67 -11.56 5.88
CA PHE A 77 -12.58 -12.12 6.67
C PHE A 77 -13.03 -12.32 8.10
N SER A 78 -13.15 -13.57 8.52
CA SER A 78 -13.65 -13.93 9.85
C SER A 78 -12.65 -14.67 10.73
N ALA A 79 -11.42 -14.89 10.24
CA ALA A 79 -10.42 -15.69 10.96
C ALA A 79 -9.78 -14.96 12.13
N SER A 80 -9.87 -13.62 12.17
CA SER A 80 -9.27 -12.79 13.21
C SER A 80 -9.99 -11.46 13.33
N GLU A 81 -10.04 -10.91 14.53
CA GLU A 81 -10.53 -9.55 14.77
C GLU A 81 -9.43 -8.49 14.57
N ASP A 82 -8.20 -8.91 14.32
CA ASP A 82 -7.09 -8.01 14.08
C ASP A 82 -7.25 -7.30 12.73
N LYS A 83 -7.39 -5.98 12.80
CA LYS A 83 -7.55 -5.15 11.59
C LYS A 83 -6.36 -5.24 10.65
N LYS A 84 -5.15 -5.36 11.20
CA LYS A 84 -3.93 -5.47 10.38
C LYS A 84 -3.91 -6.74 9.56
N GLU A 85 -4.24 -7.88 10.18
CA GLU A 85 -4.34 -9.16 9.46
C GLU A 85 -5.43 -9.13 8.41
N ARG A 86 -6.56 -8.50 8.72
CA ARG A 86 -7.68 -8.34 7.81
C ARG A 86 -7.29 -7.51 6.60
N GLU A 87 -6.55 -6.43 6.80
CA GLU A 87 -6.02 -5.61 5.70
C GLU A 87 -5.07 -6.41 4.83
N VAL A 88 -4.10 -7.09 5.43
CA VAL A 88 -3.11 -7.88 4.68
C VAL A 88 -3.79 -8.96 3.84
N PHE A 89 -4.76 -9.67 4.40
CA PHE A 89 -5.53 -10.68 3.67
C PHE A 89 -6.25 -10.09 2.47
N SER A 90 -6.76 -8.87 2.60
CA SER A 90 -7.60 -8.22 1.60
C SER A 90 -6.82 -7.41 0.55
N MET A 91 -5.51 -7.27 0.69
CA MET A 91 -4.67 -6.51 -0.23
C MET A 91 -4.73 -7.06 -1.64
N ILE A 92 -5.06 -6.20 -2.61
CA ILE A 92 -5.14 -6.57 -4.03
C ILE A 92 -4.30 -5.66 -4.94
N GLY A 93 -3.77 -4.57 -4.44
CA GLY A 93 -2.95 -3.66 -5.23
C GLY A 93 -2.53 -2.43 -4.44
N ASP A 94 -1.92 -1.50 -5.16
CA ASP A 94 -1.50 -0.22 -4.60
C ASP A 94 -1.65 0.88 -5.64
N VAL A 95 -1.70 2.12 -5.15
CA VAL A 95 -1.71 3.30 -6.01
C VAL A 95 -0.84 4.37 -5.38
N ASN A 96 -0.02 5.02 -6.21
CA ASN A 96 0.87 6.09 -5.81
C ASN A 96 0.48 7.38 -6.52
N CYS A 97 0.36 8.45 -5.74
CA CYS A 97 0.11 9.78 -6.27
C CYS A 97 1.21 10.73 -5.78
N PHE A 98 1.65 11.61 -6.66
CA PHE A 98 2.62 12.64 -6.32
C PHE A 98 1.93 14.00 -6.41
N LEU A 99 2.14 14.85 -5.40
CA LEU A 99 1.67 16.20 -5.42
C LEU A 99 2.64 17.04 -6.26
N ILE A 100 2.11 17.68 -7.29
CA ILE A 100 2.89 18.57 -8.15
C ILE A 100 2.41 19.98 -7.88
N GLU A 101 3.35 20.87 -7.50
CA GLU A 101 3.04 22.28 -7.41
C GLU A 101 3.00 22.85 -8.82
N GLU A 102 1.85 23.41 -9.21
CA GLU A 102 1.75 24.15 -10.44
C GLU A 102 2.11 25.60 -10.13
N ASP A 103 3.20 26.08 -10.74
CA ASP A 103 3.55 27.47 -10.73
C ASP A 103 2.65 28.20 -11.74
N ASP A 104 1.76 28.99 -11.25
CA ASP A 104 0.95 29.87 -12.09
C ASP A 104 1.80 31.02 -12.67
#